data_c1d299dac2a97b43c6b4466526448757
#
_entry.id   c1d299dac2a97b43c6b4466526448757
#
_cell.length_a   1.000
_cell.length_b   1.000
_cell.length_c   1.000
_cell.angle_alpha   90.00
_cell.angle_beta   90.00
_cell.angle_gamma   90.00
#
_symmetry.space_group_name_H-M   'P 1'
#
loop_
_entity.id
_entity.type
_entity.pdbx_description
1 polymer ?
#
loop_
_entity_poly.entity_id
_entity_poly.type
_entity_poly.pdbx_seq_one_letter_code
_entity_poly.pdbx_strand_id
1 'polypeptide(L)'
;MAGNKKTRKKKPSKSGKNRTALLDHKKVGSELQPGFAQLGDKMTFSSWSNERLPEMLWAAIIRVIQDQDSAIVEFRRIITFVSEHSEKEKLSDLSITGISKLDEELRNEFLAFLMSNPQTASALTVLKLFKNLPAKESWLRFLPPIEPDLNILMTAIGMCLPHQSQEATDCRWFKLMLVVVGGKFRAPREMVEPWINYPYEGDQRSIRPSIRSCEMATNSMVEQELTWSNDFWAESWENTPCLELIPERDTNSEERCCDLNEIHKLRCELETHWEKTHSTTGVDAKHDGVFGMAFYALSILSEIVSVGVSTGILARLGLRTILETHISLRYLIQKNDDQLWAKWRTYGAGQAKLNALKFDELIDPPKFINTETLESIAGEDLWEEFINIELGSWSGSDLRKLSDQAGLKSSYDQFYSWSSTYSHGTWGAIREVCFHTCGNPLHRLHRYPKESTLPDTLQDACMLVNEILNDLSVVYPTFSPRLLGEDS
;
A
#
# COMPACT_ATOMS: atom_id res chain seq x y z
N MET A 1 -14.91 43.12 17.00
CA MET A 1 -14.20 41.97 17.62
C MET A 1 -13.67 41.11 16.48
N ALA A 2 -12.37 41.16 16.22
CA ALA A 2 -11.74 40.47 15.12
C ALA A 2 -11.24 39.09 15.61
N GLY A 3 -11.77 38.03 15.02
CA GLY A 3 -11.41 36.65 15.34
C GLY A 3 -10.07 36.28 14.71
N ASN A 4 -9.09 35.94 15.52
CA ASN A 4 -7.79 35.47 15.14
C ASN A 4 -7.87 34.06 14.48
N LYS A 5 -7.71 34.00 13.16
CA LYS A 5 -7.49 32.75 12.43
C LYS A 5 -6.05 32.25 12.70
N LYS A 6 -5.87 31.26 13.56
CA LYS A 6 -4.59 30.56 13.73
C LYS A 6 -4.23 29.85 12.42
N THR A 7 -3.24 30.35 11.71
CA THR A 7 -2.59 29.70 10.57
C THR A 7 -1.88 28.43 11.04
N ARG A 8 -2.38 27.27 10.65
CA ARG A 8 -1.72 25.97 10.86
C ARG A 8 -0.43 25.92 10.02
N LYS A 9 0.73 25.92 10.67
CA LYS A 9 2.04 25.70 10.01
C LYS A 9 2.03 24.27 9.40
N LYS A 10 2.15 24.17 8.06
CA LYS A 10 2.39 22.92 7.35
C LYS A 10 3.72 22.33 7.79
N LYS A 11 3.73 21.12 8.33
CA LYS A 11 4.95 20.33 8.52
C LYS A 11 5.56 20.01 7.14
N PRO A 12 6.90 20.08 6.97
CA PRO A 12 7.54 19.71 5.70
C PRO A 12 7.33 18.21 5.45
N SER A 13 6.86 17.86 4.25
CA SER A 13 6.70 16.46 3.82
C SER A 13 8.09 15.83 3.64
N LYS A 14 8.39 14.79 4.41
CA LYS A 14 9.52 13.90 4.15
C LYS A 14 9.16 12.96 2.98
N SER A 15 10.06 12.85 2.03
CA SER A 15 10.13 11.97 0.87
C SER A 15 9.39 12.41 -0.40
N GLY A 16 10.20 12.56 -1.48
CA GLY A 16 9.76 12.94 -2.83
C GLY A 16 9.04 11.84 -3.62
N LYS A 17 8.05 11.18 -3.04
CA LYS A 17 7.10 10.38 -3.80
C LYS A 17 5.89 11.26 -4.10
N ASN A 18 5.62 11.53 -5.37
CA ASN A 18 4.42 12.21 -5.86
C ASN A 18 3.18 11.37 -5.50
N ARG A 19 2.75 11.44 -4.25
CA ARG A 19 1.49 10.85 -3.78
C ARG A 19 0.44 11.94 -3.71
N THR A 20 -0.75 11.67 -4.23
CA THR A 20 -1.92 12.51 -4.00
C THR A 20 -2.14 12.62 -2.49
N ALA A 21 -2.21 13.83 -1.96
CA ALA A 21 -2.46 14.01 -0.53
C ALA A 21 -3.88 13.55 -0.18
N LEU A 22 -4.08 13.04 1.04
CA LEU A 22 -5.42 12.62 1.49
C LEU A 22 -6.43 13.75 1.38
N LEU A 23 -6.00 14.99 1.58
CA LEU A 23 -6.83 16.21 1.47
C LEU A 23 -7.32 16.51 0.04
N ASP A 24 -6.67 15.91 -0.98
CA ASP A 24 -7.06 16.07 -2.38
C ASP A 24 -8.17 15.09 -2.80
N HIS A 25 -8.52 14.13 -1.92
CA HIS A 25 -9.60 13.18 -2.16
C HIS A 25 -10.95 13.79 -1.75
N LYS A 26 -11.97 13.57 -2.58
CA LYS A 26 -13.36 13.94 -2.29
C LYS A 26 -14.13 12.72 -1.79
N LYS A 27 -14.86 12.88 -0.68
CA LYS A 27 -15.75 11.83 -0.20
C LYS A 27 -17.02 11.78 -1.05
N VAL A 28 -17.28 10.64 -1.67
CA VAL A 28 -18.48 10.34 -2.43
C VAL A 28 -19.08 9.05 -1.87
N GLY A 29 -20.19 9.17 -1.16
CA GLY A 29 -20.79 8.03 -0.44
C GLY A 29 -19.82 7.44 0.60
N SER A 30 -19.46 6.17 0.44
CA SER A 30 -18.49 5.44 1.27
C SER A 30 -17.05 5.50 0.77
N GLU A 31 -16.78 6.17 -0.37
CA GLU A 31 -15.48 6.17 -1.03
C GLU A 31 -14.77 7.52 -0.91
N LEU A 32 -13.44 7.48 -0.89
CA LEU A 32 -12.58 8.64 -1.07
C LEU A 32 -12.01 8.62 -2.49
N GLN A 33 -12.52 9.47 -3.36
CA GLN A 33 -12.14 9.53 -4.77
C GLN A 33 -11.03 10.56 -4.99
N PRO A 34 -9.89 10.18 -5.62
CA PRO A 34 -8.88 11.13 -6.06
C PRO A 34 -9.41 12.02 -7.19
N GLY A 35 -8.75 13.16 -7.44
CA GLY A 35 -9.20 14.15 -8.41
C GLY A 35 -9.52 13.58 -9.81
N PHE A 36 -8.69 12.67 -10.31
CA PHE A 36 -8.91 12.06 -11.63
C PHE A 36 -10.11 11.10 -11.66
N ALA A 37 -10.37 10.35 -10.58
CA ALA A 37 -11.54 9.47 -10.52
C ALA A 37 -12.87 10.25 -10.56
N GLN A 38 -12.86 11.55 -10.24
CA GLN A 38 -14.04 12.42 -10.33
C GLN A 38 -14.45 12.76 -11.78
N LEU A 39 -13.60 12.49 -12.77
CA LEU A 39 -13.93 12.67 -14.18
C LEU A 39 -14.88 11.57 -14.70
N GLY A 40 -14.99 10.44 -13.97
CA GLY A 40 -15.94 9.36 -14.23
C GLY A 40 -15.85 8.85 -15.68
N ASP A 41 -17.01 8.54 -16.26
CA ASP A 41 -17.13 7.99 -17.61
C ASP A 41 -16.72 8.94 -18.75
N LYS A 42 -16.28 10.16 -18.42
CA LYS A 42 -15.79 11.13 -19.41
C LYS A 42 -14.40 10.82 -19.95
N MET A 43 -13.69 9.88 -19.32
CA MET A 43 -12.34 9.49 -19.73
C MET A 43 -12.21 7.97 -19.75
N THR A 44 -11.75 7.43 -20.86
CA THR A 44 -11.27 6.05 -20.94
C THR A 44 -9.81 6.03 -20.50
N PHE A 45 -9.54 5.31 -19.41
CA PHE A 45 -8.18 5.17 -18.90
C PHE A 45 -7.50 3.98 -19.56
N SER A 46 -6.35 4.22 -20.21
CA SER A 46 -5.46 3.17 -20.67
C SER A 46 -4.23 3.08 -19.75
N SER A 47 -3.80 1.86 -19.45
CA SER A 47 -2.64 1.62 -18.60
C SER A 47 -1.35 1.82 -19.39
N TRP A 48 -0.42 2.63 -18.86
CA TRP A 48 0.91 2.73 -19.45
C TRP A 48 1.61 1.36 -19.44
N SER A 49 1.70 0.77 -18.26
CA SER A 49 2.46 -0.48 -18.08
C SER A 49 1.83 -1.66 -18.80
N ASN A 50 0.49 -1.79 -18.76
CA ASN A 50 -0.19 -2.97 -19.30
C ASN A 50 -0.31 -2.93 -20.82
N GLU A 51 -0.57 -1.76 -21.36
CA GLU A 51 -1.07 -1.60 -22.72
C GLU A 51 -0.08 -0.84 -23.61
N ARG A 52 0.33 0.38 -23.16
CA ARG A 52 1.07 1.30 -24.01
C ARG A 52 2.57 1.07 -24.05
N LEU A 53 3.17 0.57 -22.96
CA LEU A 53 4.60 0.25 -22.93
C LEU A 53 4.97 -0.88 -23.90
N PRO A 54 4.23 -2.02 -23.96
CA PRO A 54 4.47 -3.02 -25.01
C PRO A 54 4.36 -2.46 -26.44
N GLU A 55 3.43 -1.56 -26.68
CA GLU A 55 3.27 -0.90 -27.98
C GLU A 55 4.43 0.02 -28.35
N MET A 56 5.13 0.55 -27.34
CA MET A 56 6.30 1.41 -27.51
C MET A 56 7.62 0.69 -27.17
N LEU A 57 7.63 -0.64 -27.19
CA LEU A 57 8.78 -1.45 -26.77
C LEU A 57 10.08 -1.06 -27.49
N TRP A 58 10.03 -0.89 -28.81
CA TRP A 58 11.20 -0.52 -29.60
C TRP A 58 11.76 0.86 -29.21
N ALA A 59 10.89 1.82 -28.89
CA ALA A 59 11.32 3.13 -28.40
C ALA A 59 11.89 3.05 -26.97
N ALA A 60 11.29 2.22 -26.11
CA ALA A 60 11.83 1.95 -24.76
C ALA A 60 13.24 1.34 -24.84
N ILE A 61 13.48 0.42 -25.77
CA ILE A 61 14.80 -0.16 -26.02
C ILE A 61 15.80 0.93 -26.43
N ILE A 62 15.46 1.76 -27.42
CA ILE A 62 16.33 2.88 -27.85
C ILE A 62 16.68 3.79 -26.67
N ARG A 63 15.68 4.08 -25.82
CA ARG A 63 15.87 4.96 -24.68
C ARG A 63 16.86 4.44 -23.63
N VAL A 64 16.94 3.13 -23.43
CA VAL A 64 17.78 2.56 -22.35
C VAL A 64 19.15 2.09 -22.77
N ILE A 65 19.41 1.89 -24.07
CA ILE A 65 20.73 1.48 -24.55
C ILE A 65 21.74 2.63 -24.62
N GLN A 66 21.30 3.83 -24.31
CA GLN A 66 22.09 5.05 -24.36
C GLN A 66 21.61 6.07 -23.31
N ASP A 67 22.41 7.11 -23.06
CA ASP A 67 22.02 8.20 -22.18
C ASP A 67 20.81 8.97 -22.72
N GLN A 68 20.23 9.84 -21.88
CA GLN A 68 19.03 10.59 -22.25
C GLN A 68 19.26 11.49 -23.48
N ASP A 69 20.40 12.20 -23.51
CA ASP A 69 20.65 13.17 -24.58
C ASP A 69 20.78 12.47 -25.92
N SER A 70 21.52 11.37 -25.98
CA SER A 70 21.67 10.54 -27.19
C SER A 70 20.34 9.94 -27.63
N ALA A 71 19.53 9.46 -26.69
CA ALA A 71 18.20 8.92 -26.99
C ALA A 71 17.25 9.99 -27.53
N ILE A 72 17.26 11.18 -26.97
CA ILE A 72 16.43 12.30 -27.45
C ILE A 72 16.88 12.75 -28.86
N VAL A 73 18.18 12.75 -29.13
CA VAL A 73 18.68 13.02 -30.50
C VAL A 73 18.16 11.99 -31.49
N GLU A 74 18.19 10.70 -31.14
CA GLU A 74 17.64 9.64 -31.98
C GLU A 74 16.12 9.77 -32.16
N PHE A 75 15.37 10.06 -31.12
CA PHE A 75 13.94 10.32 -31.22
C PHE A 75 13.64 11.54 -32.10
N ARG A 76 14.44 12.62 -32.00
CA ARG A 76 14.29 13.78 -32.88
C ARG A 76 14.60 13.44 -34.34
N ARG A 77 15.61 12.58 -34.60
CA ARG A 77 15.90 12.08 -35.96
C ARG A 77 14.68 11.39 -36.57
N ILE A 78 14.00 10.55 -35.78
CA ILE A 78 12.78 9.85 -36.22
C ILE A 78 11.61 10.83 -36.39
N ILE A 79 11.42 11.77 -35.48
CA ILE A 79 10.36 12.81 -35.59
C ILE A 79 10.57 13.65 -36.85
N THR A 80 11.81 14.01 -37.18
CA THR A 80 12.15 14.77 -38.40
C THR A 80 11.79 13.96 -39.63
N PHE A 81 12.21 12.69 -39.69
CA PHE A 81 11.82 11.79 -40.80
C PHE A 81 10.30 11.78 -41.01
N VAL A 82 9.52 11.61 -39.93
CA VAL A 82 8.06 11.62 -40.03
C VAL A 82 7.52 12.98 -40.45
N SER A 83 8.05 14.09 -39.94
CA SER A 83 7.55 15.43 -40.24
C SER A 83 7.75 15.84 -41.70
N GLU A 84 8.82 15.35 -42.34
CA GLU A 84 9.18 15.63 -43.71
C GLU A 84 8.54 14.65 -44.70
N HIS A 85 8.01 13.52 -44.22
CA HIS A 85 7.41 12.49 -45.07
C HIS A 85 6.04 12.92 -45.61
N SER A 86 5.77 12.58 -46.87
CA SER A 86 4.49 12.88 -47.53
C SER A 86 3.28 12.22 -46.87
N GLU A 87 3.48 11.03 -46.29
CA GLU A 87 2.44 10.25 -45.56
C GLU A 87 2.58 10.36 -44.02
N LYS A 88 3.02 11.51 -43.53
CA LYS A 88 3.22 11.75 -42.09
C LYS A 88 2.02 11.45 -41.20
N GLU A 89 0.80 11.58 -41.75
CA GLU A 89 -0.43 11.25 -41.04
C GLU A 89 -0.52 9.75 -40.73
N LYS A 90 -0.11 8.86 -41.64
CA LYS A 90 -0.03 7.41 -41.42
C LYS A 90 1.09 7.07 -40.41
N LEU A 91 2.23 7.76 -40.51
CA LEU A 91 3.40 7.59 -39.60
C LEU A 91 3.21 8.24 -38.24
N SER A 92 2.08 8.85 -37.93
CA SER A 92 1.80 9.45 -36.64
C SER A 92 1.62 8.43 -35.49
N ASP A 93 1.33 7.18 -35.83
CA ASP A 93 1.26 6.05 -34.90
C ASP A 93 2.33 5.02 -35.24
N LEU A 94 3.48 5.14 -34.62
CA LEU A 94 4.59 4.20 -34.69
C LEU A 94 4.62 3.23 -33.49
N SER A 95 3.46 2.93 -32.90
CA SER A 95 3.31 1.77 -32.03
C SER A 95 3.59 0.47 -32.81
N ILE A 96 3.92 -0.62 -32.14
CA ILE A 96 4.13 -1.93 -32.83
C ILE A 96 2.91 -2.30 -33.65
N THR A 97 1.71 -2.16 -33.10
CA THR A 97 0.45 -2.38 -33.82
C THR A 97 0.27 -1.35 -34.93
N GLY A 98 0.60 -0.07 -34.70
CA GLY A 98 0.53 0.98 -35.73
C GLY A 98 1.44 0.68 -36.91
N ILE A 99 2.69 0.30 -36.69
CA ILE A 99 3.65 -0.09 -37.72
C ILE A 99 3.11 -1.29 -38.56
N SER A 100 2.47 -2.25 -37.89
CA SER A 100 1.91 -3.43 -38.62
C SER A 100 0.77 -3.06 -39.55
N LYS A 101 0.04 -1.96 -39.31
CA LYS A 101 -1.08 -1.46 -40.12
C LYS A 101 -0.64 -0.59 -41.30
N LEU A 102 0.63 -0.18 -41.37
CA LEU A 102 1.17 0.51 -42.53
C LEU A 102 1.16 -0.42 -43.75
N ASP A 103 0.99 0.15 -44.94
CA ASP A 103 1.25 -0.61 -46.16
C ASP A 103 2.71 -1.10 -46.21
N GLU A 104 2.97 -2.15 -47.00
CA GLU A 104 4.27 -2.83 -46.97
C GLU A 104 5.42 -1.91 -47.38
N GLU A 105 5.20 -1.04 -48.36
CA GLU A 105 6.22 -0.13 -48.88
C GLU A 105 6.63 0.89 -47.81
N LEU A 106 5.66 1.58 -47.21
CA LEU A 106 5.89 2.59 -46.17
C LEU A 106 6.49 1.96 -44.90
N ARG A 107 6.00 0.77 -44.53
CA ARG A 107 6.55 0.01 -43.39
C ARG A 107 8.03 -0.35 -43.60
N ASN A 108 8.37 -0.85 -44.80
CA ASN A 108 9.74 -1.22 -45.12
C ASN A 108 10.65 0.01 -45.19
N GLU A 109 10.19 1.13 -45.70
CA GLU A 109 10.91 2.40 -45.70
C GLU A 109 11.22 2.86 -44.28
N PHE A 110 10.21 2.88 -43.41
CA PHE A 110 10.40 3.25 -42.03
C PHE A 110 11.37 2.30 -41.31
N LEU A 111 11.24 0.98 -41.45
CA LEU A 111 12.10 0.01 -40.80
C LEU A 111 13.54 0.10 -41.33
N ALA A 112 13.75 0.30 -42.61
CA ALA A 112 15.08 0.55 -43.18
C ALA A 112 15.72 1.81 -42.59
N PHE A 113 14.95 2.90 -42.50
CA PHE A 113 15.39 4.14 -41.87
C PHE A 113 15.74 3.92 -40.39
N LEU A 114 14.89 3.23 -39.60
CA LEU A 114 15.13 2.94 -38.20
C LEU A 114 16.42 2.13 -38.01
N MET A 115 16.62 1.08 -38.78
CA MET A 115 17.77 0.17 -38.72
C MET A 115 19.05 0.73 -39.34
N SER A 116 18.99 1.93 -39.95
CA SER A 116 20.21 2.60 -40.45
C SER A 116 21.16 3.01 -39.32
N ASN A 117 20.66 3.10 -38.06
CA ASN A 117 21.47 3.22 -36.87
C ASN A 117 21.91 1.82 -36.38
N PRO A 118 23.19 1.46 -36.45
CA PRO A 118 23.67 0.09 -36.10
C PRO A 118 23.45 -0.27 -34.64
N GLN A 119 23.54 0.70 -33.71
CA GLN A 119 23.30 0.47 -32.29
C GLN A 119 21.81 0.13 -32.04
N THR A 120 20.91 0.89 -32.65
CA THR A 120 19.48 0.62 -32.63
C THR A 120 19.16 -0.73 -33.23
N ALA A 121 19.69 -1.04 -34.40
CA ALA A 121 19.45 -2.32 -35.08
C ALA A 121 19.91 -3.52 -34.25
N SER A 122 21.09 -3.43 -33.61
CA SER A 122 21.61 -4.49 -32.75
C SER A 122 20.73 -4.69 -31.51
N ALA A 123 20.31 -3.62 -30.85
CA ALA A 123 19.48 -3.72 -29.64
C ALA A 123 18.07 -4.25 -29.92
N LEU A 124 17.49 -3.89 -31.05
CA LEU A 124 16.14 -4.33 -31.45
C LEU A 124 16.08 -5.82 -31.85
N THR A 125 17.23 -6.54 -31.89
CA THR A 125 17.21 -8.00 -32.10
C THR A 125 16.39 -8.75 -31.05
N VAL A 126 16.16 -8.18 -29.86
CA VAL A 126 15.30 -8.75 -28.82
C VAL A 126 13.85 -8.95 -29.28
N LEU A 127 13.40 -8.22 -30.31
CA LEU A 127 12.08 -8.42 -30.92
C LEU A 127 11.93 -9.82 -31.57
N LYS A 128 13.03 -10.49 -31.92
CA LYS A 128 13.03 -11.88 -32.43
C LYS A 128 12.45 -12.89 -31.42
N LEU A 129 12.53 -12.58 -30.12
CA LEU A 129 12.05 -13.44 -29.04
C LEU A 129 10.53 -13.66 -29.07
N PHE A 130 9.79 -12.73 -29.66
CA PHE A 130 8.33 -12.77 -29.65
C PHE A 130 7.79 -13.48 -30.89
N LYS A 131 6.97 -14.52 -30.67
CA LYS A 131 6.33 -15.30 -31.73
C LYS A 131 5.22 -14.52 -32.43
N ASN A 132 4.41 -13.82 -31.62
CA ASN A 132 3.22 -13.08 -32.06
C ASN A 132 3.50 -11.60 -32.35
N LEU A 133 4.78 -11.21 -32.58
CA LEU A 133 5.12 -9.84 -32.91
C LEU A 133 4.36 -9.39 -34.17
N PRO A 134 3.55 -8.32 -34.14
CA PRO A 134 2.86 -7.79 -35.32
C PRO A 134 3.84 -7.44 -36.46
N ALA A 135 3.53 -7.85 -37.66
CA ALA A 135 4.37 -7.73 -38.87
C ALA A 135 5.81 -8.32 -38.67
N LYS A 136 5.94 -9.42 -37.94
CA LYS A 136 7.23 -10.04 -37.58
C LYS A 136 8.18 -10.21 -38.75
N GLU A 137 7.70 -10.70 -39.92
CA GLU A 137 8.52 -10.91 -41.11
C GLU A 137 9.16 -9.60 -41.61
N SER A 138 8.45 -8.48 -41.52
CA SER A 138 9.01 -7.17 -41.87
C SER A 138 10.12 -6.75 -40.90
N TRP A 139 9.93 -6.96 -39.63
CA TRP A 139 10.99 -6.68 -38.64
C TRP A 139 12.23 -7.55 -38.89
N LEU A 140 12.04 -8.86 -39.03
CA LEU A 140 13.15 -9.82 -39.21
C LEU A 140 13.99 -9.53 -40.46
N ARG A 141 13.38 -8.96 -41.52
CA ARG A 141 14.10 -8.59 -42.77
C ARG A 141 15.21 -7.57 -42.54
N PHE A 142 15.03 -6.66 -41.58
CA PHE A 142 15.98 -5.56 -41.31
C PHE A 142 16.84 -5.78 -40.05
N LEU A 143 16.48 -6.73 -39.19
CA LEU A 143 17.26 -7.02 -38.00
C LEU A 143 18.54 -7.81 -38.33
N PRO A 144 19.70 -7.42 -37.76
CA PRO A 144 20.96 -8.14 -38.01
C PRO A 144 20.89 -9.57 -37.49
N PRO A 145 21.71 -10.51 -38.07
CA PRO A 145 21.77 -11.90 -37.62
C PRO A 145 22.61 -12.05 -36.34
N ILE A 146 22.22 -11.35 -35.30
CA ILE A 146 22.84 -11.34 -33.97
C ILE A 146 21.85 -11.96 -32.98
N GLU A 147 22.36 -12.71 -32.03
CA GLU A 147 21.54 -13.28 -30.94
C GLU A 147 20.94 -12.17 -30.06
N PRO A 148 19.68 -12.32 -29.63
CA PRO A 148 19.01 -11.36 -28.77
C PRO A 148 19.65 -11.30 -27.37
N ASP A 149 19.90 -10.10 -26.86
CA ASP A 149 20.30 -9.91 -25.44
C ASP A 149 19.06 -9.65 -24.57
N LEU A 150 18.65 -10.63 -23.81
CA LEU A 150 17.54 -10.55 -22.88
C LEU A 150 17.70 -9.43 -21.82
N ASN A 151 18.94 -9.09 -21.43
CA ASN A 151 19.19 -8.03 -20.46
C ASN A 151 18.75 -6.66 -20.97
N ILE A 152 18.89 -6.41 -22.29
CA ILE A 152 18.38 -5.17 -22.91
C ILE A 152 16.87 -5.09 -22.73
N LEU A 153 16.13 -6.18 -22.99
CA LEU A 153 14.69 -6.22 -22.83
C LEU A 153 14.26 -6.01 -21.38
N MET A 154 14.91 -6.74 -20.45
CA MET A 154 14.65 -6.61 -19.01
C MET A 154 14.92 -5.19 -18.51
N THR A 155 16.02 -4.58 -18.96
CA THR A 155 16.36 -3.20 -18.60
C THR A 155 15.35 -2.21 -19.16
N ALA A 156 14.96 -2.35 -20.44
CA ALA A 156 14.00 -1.46 -21.08
C ALA A 156 12.65 -1.49 -20.35
N ILE A 157 12.16 -2.68 -20.06
CA ILE A 157 10.91 -2.81 -19.31
C ILE A 157 11.07 -2.33 -17.88
N GLY A 158 12.13 -2.73 -17.16
CA GLY A 158 12.37 -2.34 -15.77
C GLY A 158 12.42 -0.83 -15.55
N MET A 159 13.11 -0.10 -16.43
CA MET A 159 13.24 1.36 -16.34
C MET A 159 11.98 2.10 -16.80
N CYS A 160 11.25 1.57 -17.78
CA CYS A 160 10.05 2.21 -18.32
C CYS A 160 8.75 1.78 -17.63
N LEU A 161 8.74 0.69 -16.84
CA LEU A 161 7.55 0.19 -16.14
C LEU A 161 6.96 1.21 -15.16
N PRO A 162 7.77 1.94 -14.33
CA PRO A 162 7.25 3.02 -13.51
C PRO A 162 6.79 4.17 -14.40
N HIS A 163 5.46 4.37 -14.50
CA HIS A 163 4.84 5.34 -15.43
C HIS A 163 5.29 6.80 -15.26
N GLN A 164 5.97 7.13 -14.17
CA GLN A 164 6.54 8.45 -13.89
C GLN A 164 8.06 8.50 -14.02
N SER A 165 8.71 7.40 -14.39
CA SER A 165 10.15 7.42 -14.64
C SER A 165 10.49 8.41 -15.76
N GLN A 166 11.76 8.80 -15.82
CA GLN A 166 12.24 9.66 -16.88
C GLN A 166 12.17 8.95 -18.23
N GLU A 167 12.57 7.69 -18.26
CA GLU A 167 12.58 6.84 -19.44
C GLU A 167 11.17 6.65 -20.01
N ALA A 168 10.19 6.33 -19.15
CA ALA A 168 8.78 6.25 -19.56
C ALA A 168 8.26 7.60 -20.08
N THR A 169 8.67 8.72 -19.46
CA THR A 169 8.25 10.05 -19.88
C THR A 169 8.87 10.42 -21.23
N ASP A 170 10.14 10.07 -21.48
CA ASP A 170 10.82 10.32 -22.74
C ASP A 170 10.17 9.54 -23.90
N CYS A 171 9.80 8.27 -23.68
CA CYS A 171 9.05 7.47 -24.67
C CYS A 171 7.66 8.05 -24.95
N ARG A 172 6.97 8.54 -23.92
CA ARG A 172 5.64 9.17 -24.07
C ARG A 172 5.73 10.53 -24.75
N TRP A 173 6.79 11.30 -24.49
CA TRP A 173 7.09 12.51 -25.22
C TRP A 173 7.31 12.22 -26.70
N PHE A 174 8.11 11.23 -27.01
CA PHE A 174 8.35 10.81 -28.40
C PHE A 174 7.03 10.46 -29.11
N LYS A 175 6.18 9.60 -28.51
CA LYS A 175 4.87 9.23 -29.04
C LYS A 175 3.97 10.47 -29.24
N LEU A 176 3.91 11.37 -28.27
CA LEU A 176 3.12 12.60 -28.35
C LEU A 176 3.60 13.48 -29.52
N MET A 177 4.91 13.63 -29.69
CA MET A 177 5.47 14.42 -30.78
C MET A 177 5.15 13.84 -32.16
N LEU A 178 5.12 12.52 -32.32
CA LEU A 178 4.68 11.88 -33.56
C LEU A 178 3.23 12.26 -33.91
N VAL A 179 2.34 12.23 -32.93
CA VAL A 179 0.93 12.62 -33.12
C VAL A 179 0.79 14.10 -33.47
N VAL A 180 1.64 14.96 -32.88
CA VAL A 180 1.66 16.42 -33.17
C VAL A 180 2.14 16.67 -34.60
N VAL A 181 3.31 16.11 -35.01
CA VAL A 181 3.85 16.34 -36.35
C VAL A 181 3.02 15.68 -37.45
N GLY A 182 2.35 14.55 -37.14
CA GLY A 182 1.39 13.91 -38.02
C GLY A 182 0.05 14.64 -38.15
N GLY A 183 -0.13 15.76 -37.43
CA GLY A 183 -1.32 16.63 -37.55
C GLY A 183 -2.59 16.10 -36.90
N LYS A 184 -2.51 14.99 -36.16
CA LYS A 184 -3.66 14.39 -35.44
C LYS A 184 -3.97 15.05 -34.12
N PHE A 185 -3.06 15.86 -33.56
CA PHE A 185 -3.25 16.59 -32.33
C PHE A 185 -3.02 18.09 -32.55
N ARG A 186 -4.04 18.88 -32.23
CA ARG A 186 -3.97 20.36 -32.31
C ARG A 186 -4.10 20.95 -30.91
N ALA A 187 -3.11 21.69 -30.50
CA ALA A 187 -3.09 22.39 -29.21
C ALA A 187 -2.59 23.83 -29.39
N PRO A 188 -2.91 24.74 -28.45
CA PRO A 188 -2.35 26.09 -28.42
C PRO A 188 -0.81 26.05 -28.43
N ARG A 189 -0.19 27.03 -29.10
CA ARG A 189 1.27 27.10 -29.22
C ARG A 189 1.98 27.09 -27.87
N GLU A 190 1.42 27.79 -26.90
CA GLU A 190 1.97 27.87 -25.53
C GLU A 190 2.03 26.50 -24.84
N MET A 191 1.19 25.55 -25.23
CA MET A 191 1.22 24.17 -24.71
C MET A 191 2.25 23.32 -25.44
N VAL A 192 2.41 23.50 -26.74
CA VAL A 192 3.30 22.65 -27.58
C VAL A 192 4.76 23.09 -27.48
N GLU A 193 5.03 24.40 -27.37
CA GLU A 193 6.37 24.96 -27.33
C GLU A 193 7.27 24.37 -26.23
N PRO A 194 6.80 24.19 -24.97
CA PRO A 194 7.56 23.47 -23.94
C PRO A 194 7.88 22.02 -24.29
N TRP A 195 7.04 21.35 -25.07
CA TRP A 195 7.31 19.97 -25.51
C TRP A 195 8.37 19.91 -26.61
N ILE A 196 8.41 20.91 -27.51
CA ILE A 196 9.45 20.98 -28.56
C ILE A 196 10.83 21.10 -27.93
N ASN A 197 10.95 21.87 -26.85
CA ASN A 197 12.22 22.11 -26.16
C ASN A 197 12.58 21.06 -25.10
N TYR A 198 11.66 20.14 -24.82
CA TYR A 198 11.90 19.05 -23.85
C TYR A 198 13.10 18.20 -24.26
N PRO A 199 13.98 17.76 -23.34
CA PRO A 199 13.95 17.98 -21.89
C PRO A 199 14.78 19.19 -21.42
N TYR A 200 15.30 20.01 -22.30
CA TYR A 200 16.37 20.96 -22.03
C TYR A 200 15.92 22.30 -21.44
N GLU A 201 14.68 22.72 -21.71
CA GLU A 201 14.15 24.01 -21.31
C GLU A 201 12.84 23.89 -20.52
N GLY A 202 12.57 24.89 -19.69
CA GLY A 202 11.35 25.04 -18.93
C GLY A 202 11.28 24.25 -17.62
N ASP A 203 10.14 24.40 -16.90
CA ASP A 203 9.92 23.71 -15.62
C ASP A 203 9.49 22.27 -15.84
N GLN A 204 10.43 21.34 -15.67
CA GLN A 204 10.18 19.91 -15.85
C GLN A 204 9.10 19.34 -14.89
N ARG A 205 8.83 20.00 -13.76
CA ARG A 205 7.77 19.60 -12.83
C ARG A 205 6.37 19.81 -13.39
N SER A 206 6.23 20.73 -14.35
CA SER A 206 4.97 21.00 -15.06
C SER A 206 4.93 20.33 -16.44
N ILE A 207 6.05 20.34 -17.17
CA ILE A 207 6.15 19.81 -18.54
C ILE A 207 5.96 18.29 -18.54
N ARG A 208 6.64 17.54 -17.67
CA ARG A 208 6.54 16.07 -17.64
C ARG A 208 5.12 15.56 -17.34
N PRO A 209 4.36 16.07 -16.35
CA PRO A 209 2.96 15.70 -16.17
C PRO A 209 2.09 16.06 -17.37
N SER A 210 2.32 17.21 -18.03
CA SER A 210 1.55 17.61 -19.21
C SER A 210 1.77 16.65 -20.39
N ILE A 211 3.01 16.26 -20.66
CA ILE A 211 3.38 15.24 -21.67
C ILE A 211 2.61 13.94 -21.38
N ARG A 212 2.67 13.44 -20.13
CA ARG A 212 2.01 12.19 -19.75
C ARG A 212 0.50 12.25 -19.89
N SER A 213 -0.10 13.36 -19.53
CA SER A 213 -1.55 13.55 -19.62
C SER A 213 -2.01 13.63 -21.07
N CYS A 214 -1.30 14.40 -21.90
CA CYS A 214 -1.66 14.57 -23.31
C CYS A 214 -1.42 13.29 -24.11
N GLU A 215 -0.33 12.58 -23.88
CA GLU A 215 -0.09 11.27 -24.51
C GLU A 215 -1.20 10.26 -24.15
N MET A 216 -1.63 10.21 -22.90
CA MET A 216 -2.75 9.36 -22.49
C MET A 216 -4.06 9.76 -23.21
N ALA A 217 -4.34 11.07 -23.30
CA ALA A 217 -5.53 11.57 -23.95
C ALA A 217 -5.57 11.25 -25.46
N THR A 218 -4.42 11.33 -26.16
CA THR A 218 -4.35 10.96 -27.58
C THR A 218 -4.62 9.47 -27.81
N ASN A 219 -4.32 8.63 -26.85
CA ASN A 219 -4.52 7.18 -26.92
C ASN A 219 -5.99 6.77 -26.72
N SER A 220 -6.75 7.52 -25.92
CA SER A 220 -8.16 7.24 -25.63
C SER A 220 -9.10 7.53 -26.80
N MET A 221 -8.60 8.12 -27.86
CA MET A 221 -9.37 8.43 -29.08
C MET A 221 -9.40 7.29 -30.11
N VAL A 222 -8.68 6.20 -29.85
CA VAL A 222 -8.57 5.06 -30.78
C VAL A 222 -9.03 3.81 -30.02
N GLU A 223 -10.08 3.13 -30.52
CA GLU A 223 -10.37 1.76 -30.12
C GLU A 223 -9.21 0.87 -30.58
N GLN A 224 -8.34 0.50 -29.64
CA GLN A 224 -7.23 -0.42 -29.89
C GLN A 224 -7.63 -1.83 -29.49
N GLU A 225 -7.52 -2.77 -30.42
CA GLU A 225 -7.42 -4.17 -30.07
C GLU A 225 -6.07 -4.38 -29.35
N LEU A 226 -6.11 -4.76 -28.07
CA LEU A 226 -4.92 -4.95 -27.21
C LEU A 226 -4.25 -6.31 -27.41
N THR A 227 -4.32 -6.88 -28.61
CA THR A 227 -3.79 -8.22 -28.91
C THR A 227 -2.30 -8.30 -28.62
N TRP A 228 -1.51 -7.38 -29.17
CA TRP A 228 -0.06 -7.38 -28.98
C TRP A 228 0.37 -7.22 -27.51
N SER A 229 -0.22 -6.30 -26.79
CA SER A 229 0.17 -6.10 -25.37
C SER A 229 -0.12 -7.32 -24.51
N ASN A 230 -1.22 -8.04 -24.79
CA ASN A 230 -1.54 -9.27 -24.10
C ASN A 230 -0.54 -10.40 -24.48
N ASP A 231 -0.26 -10.56 -25.76
CA ASP A 231 0.72 -11.54 -26.27
C ASP A 231 2.13 -11.24 -25.72
N PHE A 232 2.54 -9.98 -25.69
CA PHE A 232 3.82 -9.56 -25.12
C PHE A 232 3.97 -10.02 -23.67
N TRP A 233 2.98 -9.79 -22.81
CA TRP A 233 3.06 -10.20 -21.41
C TRP A 233 2.99 -11.72 -21.24
N ALA A 234 2.19 -12.41 -22.05
CA ALA A 234 2.10 -13.86 -22.01
C ALA A 234 3.42 -14.51 -22.46
N GLU A 235 3.99 -14.07 -23.60
CA GLU A 235 5.27 -14.59 -24.09
C GLU A 235 6.45 -14.21 -23.19
N SER A 236 6.42 -13.02 -22.57
CA SER A 236 7.43 -12.63 -21.57
C SER A 236 7.41 -13.57 -20.38
N TRP A 237 6.24 -13.95 -19.91
CA TRP A 237 6.07 -14.95 -18.85
C TRP A 237 6.62 -16.32 -19.24
N GLU A 238 6.31 -16.80 -20.44
CA GLU A 238 6.73 -18.13 -20.90
C GLU A 238 8.24 -18.23 -21.16
N ASN A 239 8.86 -17.15 -21.64
CA ASN A 239 10.23 -17.19 -22.15
C ASN A 239 11.29 -16.70 -21.15
N THR A 240 10.90 -16.26 -19.95
CA THR A 240 11.88 -15.73 -18.99
C THR A 240 11.70 -16.35 -17.59
N PRO A 241 12.79 -16.56 -16.84
CA PRO A 241 12.71 -17.15 -15.51
C PRO A 241 12.22 -16.13 -14.48
N CYS A 242 11.61 -16.62 -13.39
CA CYS A 242 11.39 -15.83 -12.20
C CYS A 242 12.73 -15.42 -11.58
N LEU A 243 12.79 -14.20 -11.08
CA LEU A 243 13.90 -13.71 -10.28
C LEU A 243 13.43 -13.53 -8.83
N GLU A 244 14.02 -14.32 -7.95
CA GLU A 244 13.80 -14.15 -6.52
C GLU A 244 14.66 -12.99 -6.00
N LEU A 245 14.01 -11.96 -5.47
CA LEU A 245 14.70 -10.91 -4.74
C LEU A 245 14.95 -11.44 -3.32
N ILE A 246 16.22 -11.57 -2.95
CA ILE A 246 16.61 -11.84 -1.57
C ILE A 246 16.48 -10.51 -0.83
N PRO A 247 15.53 -10.37 0.12
CA PRO A 247 15.47 -9.15 0.91
C PRO A 247 16.80 -9.01 1.67
N GLU A 248 17.38 -7.82 1.64
CA GLU A 248 18.42 -7.49 2.60
C GLU A 248 17.83 -7.71 3.99
N ARG A 249 18.43 -8.60 4.77
CA ARG A 249 18.06 -8.74 6.17
C ARG A 249 18.45 -7.43 6.83
N ASP A 250 17.46 -6.72 7.33
CA ASP A 250 17.71 -5.64 8.28
C ASP A 250 18.42 -6.27 9.48
N THR A 251 19.74 -6.12 9.51
CA THR A 251 20.60 -6.64 10.60
C THR A 251 20.60 -5.71 11.81
N ASN A 252 19.83 -4.66 11.78
CA ASN A 252 19.57 -3.85 12.94
C ASN A 252 18.73 -4.69 13.92
N SER A 253 19.43 -5.50 14.73
CA SER A 253 18.88 -5.98 15.98
C SER A 253 18.75 -4.74 16.88
N GLU A 254 17.60 -4.05 16.76
CA GLU A 254 17.21 -3.08 17.77
C GLU A 254 17.27 -3.78 19.12
N GLU A 255 17.91 -3.16 20.10
CA GLU A 255 17.95 -3.67 21.48
C GLU A 255 16.52 -3.96 21.91
N ARG A 256 16.29 -5.18 22.41
CA ARG A 256 14.95 -5.58 22.83
C ARG A 256 14.50 -4.63 23.94
N CYS A 257 13.40 -3.94 23.75
CA CYS A 257 12.86 -2.99 24.71
C CYS A 257 12.35 -3.62 26.00
N CYS A 258 12.14 -4.95 26.04
CA CYS A 258 11.79 -5.69 27.26
C CYS A 258 12.04 -7.20 27.09
N ASP A 259 12.25 -7.89 28.19
CA ASP A 259 12.32 -9.35 28.29
C ASP A 259 11.23 -9.93 29.22
N LEU A 260 11.12 -11.25 29.25
CA LEU A 260 10.12 -11.94 30.09
C LEU A 260 10.31 -11.69 31.59
N ASN A 261 11.56 -11.50 32.06
CA ASN A 261 11.83 -11.28 33.48
C ASN A 261 11.34 -9.90 33.91
N GLU A 262 11.53 -8.89 33.05
CA GLU A 262 11.03 -7.53 33.29
C GLU A 262 9.50 -7.49 33.31
N ILE A 263 8.84 -8.17 32.37
CA ILE A 263 7.37 -8.29 32.32
C ILE A 263 6.89 -9.00 33.61
N HIS A 264 7.54 -10.10 33.98
CA HIS A 264 7.16 -10.86 35.18
C HIS A 264 7.37 -10.05 36.48
N LYS A 265 8.49 -9.34 36.59
CA LYS A 265 8.76 -8.44 37.73
C LYS A 265 7.67 -7.36 37.82
N LEU A 266 7.36 -6.70 36.73
CA LEU A 266 6.31 -5.68 36.68
C LEU A 266 4.94 -6.24 37.06
N ARG A 267 4.62 -7.46 36.63
CA ARG A 267 3.40 -8.16 37.01
C ARG A 267 3.30 -8.38 38.49
N CYS A 268 4.37 -8.87 39.15
CA CYS A 268 4.41 -9.06 40.61
C CYS A 268 4.27 -7.74 41.38
N GLU A 269 4.86 -6.65 40.86
CA GLU A 269 4.69 -5.33 41.45
C GLU A 269 3.25 -4.83 41.33
N LEU A 270 2.60 -5.09 40.21
CA LEU A 270 1.19 -4.76 39.96
C LEU A 270 0.26 -5.58 40.85
N GLU A 271 0.50 -6.88 41.01
CA GLU A 271 -0.23 -7.78 41.95
C GLU A 271 -0.13 -7.30 43.38
N THR A 272 1.09 -6.98 43.81
CA THR A 272 1.33 -6.43 45.16
C THR A 272 0.58 -5.11 45.39
N HIS A 273 0.50 -4.28 44.35
CA HIS A 273 -0.21 -2.99 44.41
C HIS A 273 -1.73 -3.18 44.42
N TRP A 274 -2.23 -4.10 43.63
CA TRP A 274 -3.63 -4.51 43.60
C TRP A 274 -4.09 -4.97 44.98
N GLU A 275 -3.32 -5.85 45.66
CA GLU A 275 -3.61 -6.32 47.00
C GLU A 275 -3.64 -5.17 48.04
N LYS A 276 -2.70 -4.22 47.95
CA LYS A 276 -2.60 -3.09 48.90
C LYS A 276 -3.73 -2.06 48.71
N THR A 277 -4.29 -1.96 47.55
CA THR A 277 -5.35 -0.98 47.22
C THR A 277 -6.74 -1.58 47.28
N HIS A 278 -6.86 -2.89 47.45
CA HIS A 278 -8.14 -3.59 47.65
C HIS A 278 -8.76 -3.20 48.96
N SER A 279 -9.93 -2.59 48.93
CA SER A 279 -10.55 -1.96 50.13
C SER A 279 -11.85 -2.63 50.58
N THR A 280 -12.39 -3.60 49.83
CA THR A 280 -13.66 -4.25 50.12
C THR A 280 -13.67 -5.70 49.63
N THR A 281 -14.46 -6.55 50.29
CA THR A 281 -14.77 -7.91 49.80
C THR A 281 -16.00 -7.93 48.86
N GLY A 282 -16.64 -6.77 48.68
CA GLY A 282 -17.70 -6.61 47.68
C GLY A 282 -17.13 -6.30 46.30
N VAL A 283 -18.01 -6.21 45.30
CA VAL A 283 -17.63 -5.85 43.93
C VAL A 283 -17.13 -4.41 43.88
N ASP A 284 -15.91 -4.20 43.39
CA ASP A 284 -15.36 -2.90 43.04
C ASP A 284 -15.04 -2.90 41.54
N ALA A 285 -16.03 -2.57 40.73
CA ALA A 285 -15.93 -2.60 39.28
C ALA A 285 -14.81 -1.68 38.70
N LYS A 286 -14.49 -0.58 39.41
CA LYS A 286 -13.41 0.33 39.01
C LYS A 286 -12.05 -0.26 39.33
N HIS A 287 -11.86 -0.79 40.55
CA HIS A 287 -10.62 -1.45 40.94
C HIS A 287 -10.32 -2.65 40.05
N ASP A 288 -11.29 -3.56 39.92
CA ASP A 288 -11.15 -4.74 39.05
C ASP A 288 -10.90 -4.37 37.58
N GLY A 289 -11.59 -3.35 37.09
CA GLY A 289 -11.45 -2.90 35.73
C GLY A 289 -10.08 -2.28 35.42
N VAL A 290 -9.58 -1.39 36.28
CA VAL A 290 -8.29 -0.72 36.08
C VAL A 290 -7.14 -1.73 36.10
N PHE A 291 -7.07 -2.56 37.14
CA PHE A 291 -6.02 -3.58 37.25
C PHE A 291 -6.20 -4.71 36.26
N GLY A 292 -7.44 -5.17 36.04
CA GLY A 292 -7.74 -6.23 35.07
C GLY A 292 -7.30 -5.89 33.66
N MET A 293 -7.55 -4.65 33.21
CA MET A 293 -7.09 -4.20 31.87
C MET A 293 -5.56 -4.12 31.79
N ALA A 294 -4.86 -3.71 32.87
CA ALA A 294 -3.40 -3.70 32.91
C ALA A 294 -2.83 -5.13 32.89
N PHE A 295 -3.38 -6.05 33.68
CA PHE A 295 -2.98 -7.47 33.68
C PHE A 295 -3.23 -8.10 32.30
N TYR A 296 -4.33 -7.80 31.67
CA TYR A 296 -4.67 -8.33 30.34
C TYR A 296 -3.67 -7.86 29.27
N ALA A 297 -3.32 -6.58 29.28
CA ALA A 297 -2.31 -6.03 28.36
C ALA A 297 -0.93 -6.65 28.60
N LEU A 298 -0.52 -6.83 29.86
CA LEU A 298 0.74 -7.51 30.23
C LEU A 298 0.75 -8.98 29.81
N SER A 299 -0.39 -9.67 29.92
CA SER A 299 -0.50 -11.06 29.46
C SER A 299 -0.28 -11.19 27.94
N ILE A 300 -0.91 -10.31 27.16
CA ILE A 300 -0.71 -10.28 25.69
C ILE A 300 0.76 -10.00 25.35
N LEU A 301 1.38 -9.02 26.02
CA LEU A 301 2.80 -8.71 25.81
C LEU A 301 3.71 -9.89 26.18
N SER A 302 3.41 -10.56 27.29
CA SER A 302 4.14 -11.76 27.73
C SER A 302 4.06 -12.89 26.72
N GLU A 303 2.90 -13.12 26.11
CA GLU A 303 2.72 -14.11 25.04
C GLU A 303 3.52 -13.76 23.79
N ILE A 304 3.49 -12.49 23.36
CA ILE A 304 4.27 -12.01 22.20
C ILE A 304 5.76 -12.28 22.40
N VAL A 305 6.29 -11.97 23.60
CA VAL A 305 7.71 -12.15 23.93
C VAL A 305 8.08 -13.61 24.13
N SER A 306 7.26 -14.40 24.85
CA SER A 306 7.55 -15.79 25.19
C SER A 306 7.60 -16.70 23.95
N VAL A 307 6.72 -16.47 22.98
CA VAL A 307 6.65 -17.24 21.75
C VAL A 307 7.60 -16.68 20.69
N GLY A 308 8.13 -15.47 20.88
CA GLY A 308 9.02 -14.83 19.91
C GLY A 308 8.33 -14.42 18.62
N VAL A 309 7.06 -14.02 18.68
CA VAL A 309 6.23 -13.72 17.50
C VAL A 309 6.09 -12.23 17.18
N SER A 310 6.94 -11.39 17.75
CA SER A 310 6.88 -9.92 17.60
C SER A 310 6.87 -9.46 16.11
N THR A 311 7.45 -10.25 15.23
CA THR A 311 7.48 -10.04 13.78
C THR A 311 6.40 -10.84 13.02
N GLY A 312 5.42 -11.39 13.72
CA GLY A 312 4.36 -12.23 13.16
C GLY A 312 2.97 -11.56 13.14
N ILE A 313 1.99 -12.27 12.59
CA ILE A 313 0.59 -11.84 12.55
C ILE A 313 0.02 -11.69 13.96
N LEU A 314 0.32 -12.65 14.86
CA LEU A 314 -0.25 -12.68 16.21
C LEU A 314 0.13 -11.44 17.03
N ALA A 315 1.34 -10.92 16.86
CA ALA A 315 1.74 -9.69 17.52
C ALA A 315 0.92 -8.48 17.07
N ARG A 316 0.52 -8.41 15.82
CA ARG A 316 -0.36 -7.35 15.29
C ARG A 316 -1.77 -7.43 15.86
N LEU A 317 -2.28 -8.64 16.02
CA LEU A 317 -3.56 -8.87 16.72
C LEU A 317 -3.45 -8.48 18.19
N GLY A 318 -2.35 -8.86 18.86
CA GLY A 318 -2.05 -8.47 20.23
C GLY A 318 -1.94 -6.95 20.40
N LEU A 319 -1.17 -6.28 19.54
CA LEU A 319 -1.02 -4.82 19.53
C LEU A 319 -2.38 -4.11 19.40
N ARG A 320 -3.21 -4.57 18.50
CA ARG A 320 -4.58 -4.06 18.32
C ARG A 320 -5.39 -4.22 19.60
N THR A 321 -5.34 -5.39 20.23
CA THR A 321 -6.11 -5.69 21.45
C THR A 321 -5.63 -4.83 22.63
N ILE A 322 -4.31 -4.63 22.77
CA ILE A 322 -3.75 -3.72 23.79
C ILE A 322 -4.27 -2.29 23.56
N LEU A 323 -4.29 -1.81 22.33
CA LEU A 323 -4.81 -0.48 22.02
C LEU A 323 -6.31 -0.35 22.33
N GLU A 324 -7.13 -1.33 21.97
CA GLU A 324 -8.58 -1.34 22.26
C GLU A 324 -8.82 -1.31 23.80
N THR A 325 -8.00 -2.05 24.55
CA THR A 325 -8.00 -2.06 26.01
C THR A 325 -7.62 -0.68 26.57
N HIS A 326 -6.56 -0.06 26.04
CA HIS A 326 -6.12 1.28 26.45
C HIS A 326 -7.21 2.34 26.19
N ILE A 327 -7.84 2.32 25.00
CA ILE A 327 -8.93 3.25 24.68
C ILE A 327 -10.09 3.11 25.67
N SER A 328 -10.46 1.88 26.00
CA SER A 328 -11.53 1.59 26.97
C SER A 328 -11.18 2.09 28.37
N LEU A 329 -9.97 1.79 28.85
CA LEU A 329 -9.49 2.22 30.14
C LEU A 329 -9.45 3.75 30.27
N ARG A 330 -8.81 4.43 29.32
CA ARG A 330 -8.68 5.89 29.30
C ARG A 330 -10.07 6.57 29.30
N TYR A 331 -11.00 6.05 28.50
CA TYR A 331 -12.36 6.56 28.45
C TYR A 331 -13.06 6.44 29.82
N LEU A 332 -13.00 5.27 30.45
CA LEU A 332 -13.62 5.02 31.75
C LEU A 332 -13.03 5.90 32.86
N ILE A 333 -11.71 6.05 32.89
CA ILE A 333 -11.01 6.92 33.83
C ILE A 333 -11.41 8.40 33.65
N GLN A 334 -11.44 8.89 32.43
CA GLN A 334 -11.81 10.27 32.15
C GLN A 334 -13.27 10.59 32.49
N LYS A 335 -14.18 9.62 32.32
CA LYS A 335 -15.58 9.80 32.74
C LYS A 335 -15.71 9.83 34.24
N ASN A 336 -14.86 9.11 34.96
CA ASN A 336 -14.86 9.00 36.42
C ASN A 336 -16.26 8.76 37.01
N ASP A 337 -17.00 7.83 36.39
CA ASP A 337 -18.38 7.49 36.75
C ASP A 337 -18.46 6.00 37.15
N ASP A 338 -18.74 5.75 38.41
CA ASP A 338 -18.82 4.39 38.98
C ASP A 338 -19.94 3.56 38.34
N GLN A 339 -21.04 4.21 37.92
CA GLN A 339 -22.11 3.51 37.18
C GLN A 339 -21.66 3.05 35.80
N LEU A 340 -20.75 3.80 35.17
CA LEU A 340 -20.20 3.41 33.87
C LEU A 340 -19.23 2.22 34.00
N TRP A 341 -18.46 2.15 35.10
CA TRP A 341 -17.64 0.97 35.41
C TRP A 341 -18.50 -0.26 35.69
N ALA A 342 -19.56 -0.12 36.49
CA ALA A 342 -20.52 -1.18 36.70
C ALA A 342 -21.18 -1.64 35.42
N LYS A 343 -21.59 -0.70 34.55
CA LYS A 343 -22.14 -1.01 33.23
C LYS A 343 -21.18 -1.78 32.33
N TRP A 344 -19.90 -1.38 32.30
CA TRP A 344 -18.86 -2.08 31.53
C TRP A 344 -18.72 -3.53 32.01
N ARG A 345 -18.69 -3.77 33.33
CA ARG A 345 -18.63 -5.11 33.92
C ARG A 345 -19.88 -5.94 33.62
N THR A 346 -21.07 -5.38 33.83
CA THR A 346 -22.36 -6.06 33.54
C THR A 346 -22.50 -6.39 32.06
N TYR A 347 -21.99 -5.54 31.17
CA TYR A 347 -21.95 -5.85 29.74
C TYR A 347 -21.10 -7.10 29.46
N GLY A 348 -19.94 -7.25 30.11
CA GLY A 348 -19.11 -8.46 30.02
C GLY A 348 -19.86 -9.72 30.46
N ALA A 349 -20.53 -9.66 31.60
CA ALA A 349 -21.36 -10.75 32.10
C ALA A 349 -22.51 -11.10 31.11
N GLY A 350 -23.18 -10.10 30.55
CA GLY A 350 -24.22 -10.30 29.52
C GLY A 350 -23.71 -10.96 28.25
N GLN A 351 -22.47 -10.64 27.80
CA GLN A 351 -21.84 -11.31 26.68
C GLN A 351 -21.45 -12.76 26.98
N ALA A 352 -20.98 -13.04 28.21
CA ALA A 352 -20.71 -14.40 28.65
C ALA A 352 -22.00 -15.24 28.65
N LYS A 353 -23.09 -14.70 29.22
CA LYS A 353 -24.42 -15.32 29.19
C LYS A 353 -24.91 -15.62 27.76
N LEU A 354 -24.81 -14.64 26.85
CA LEU A 354 -25.20 -14.82 25.46
C LEU A 354 -24.46 -15.99 24.79
N ASN A 355 -23.16 -16.07 25.07
CA ASN A 355 -22.31 -17.14 24.50
C ASN A 355 -22.60 -18.49 25.16
N ALA A 356 -22.80 -18.57 26.50
CA ALA A 356 -23.20 -19.79 27.15
C ALA A 356 -24.52 -20.37 26.53
N LEU A 357 -25.54 -19.53 26.41
CA LEU A 357 -26.80 -19.92 25.80
C LEU A 357 -26.67 -20.40 24.34
N LYS A 358 -25.82 -19.73 23.55
CA LYS A 358 -25.53 -20.17 22.16
C LYS A 358 -24.82 -21.50 22.09
N PHE A 359 -23.89 -21.79 23.01
CA PHE A 359 -23.14 -23.03 23.02
C PHE A 359 -23.97 -24.21 23.56
N ASP A 360 -24.89 -23.97 24.46
CA ASP A 360 -25.83 -24.99 24.94
C ASP A 360 -26.74 -25.52 23.82
N GLU A 361 -26.99 -24.71 22.78
CA GLU A 361 -27.75 -25.14 21.60
C GLU A 361 -26.93 -25.98 20.60
N LEU A 362 -25.57 -26.06 20.77
CA LEU A 362 -24.71 -26.78 19.87
C LEU A 362 -24.54 -28.25 20.29
N ILE A 363 -24.63 -29.17 19.34
CA ILE A 363 -24.37 -30.59 19.56
C ILE A 363 -22.86 -30.84 19.85
N ASP A 364 -21.97 -30.08 19.26
CA ASP A 364 -20.48 -30.17 19.42
C ASP A 364 -19.89 -28.75 19.53
N PRO A 365 -19.84 -28.20 20.75
CA PRO A 365 -19.29 -26.87 20.96
C PRO A 365 -17.75 -26.86 20.73
N PRO A 366 -17.16 -25.71 20.34
CA PRO A 366 -15.73 -25.59 20.15
C PRO A 366 -14.94 -25.95 21.40
N LYS A 367 -13.90 -26.79 21.27
CA LYS A 367 -13.09 -27.33 22.38
C LYS A 367 -12.33 -26.30 23.22
N PHE A 368 -12.09 -25.09 22.67
CA PHE A 368 -11.42 -24.03 23.41
C PHE A 368 -12.34 -23.26 24.35
N ILE A 369 -13.64 -23.55 24.34
CA ILE A 369 -14.64 -22.91 25.18
C ILE A 369 -14.91 -23.76 26.40
N ASN A 370 -14.86 -23.13 27.57
CA ASN A 370 -15.31 -23.70 28.81
C ASN A 370 -16.65 -23.06 29.20
N THR A 371 -17.77 -23.80 29.04
CA THR A 371 -19.10 -23.32 29.34
C THR A 371 -19.29 -23.02 30.81
N GLU A 372 -18.69 -23.81 31.73
CA GLU A 372 -18.75 -23.57 33.18
C GLU A 372 -18.09 -22.20 33.52
N THR A 373 -17.02 -21.82 32.83
CA THR A 373 -16.40 -20.51 33.01
C THR A 373 -17.31 -19.38 32.52
N LEU A 374 -18.01 -19.57 31.41
CA LEU A 374 -18.97 -18.58 30.88
C LEU A 374 -20.16 -18.39 31.82
N GLU A 375 -20.69 -19.47 32.35
CA GLU A 375 -21.77 -19.46 33.35
C GLU A 375 -21.32 -18.78 34.64
N SER A 376 -20.09 -19.08 35.12
CA SER A 376 -19.51 -18.44 36.26
C SER A 376 -19.38 -16.93 36.11
N ILE A 377 -18.89 -16.45 34.95
CA ILE A 377 -18.79 -15.02 34.65
C ILE A 377 -20.18 -14.39 34.50
N ALA A 378 -21.12 -15.10 33.91
CA ALA A 378 -22.49 -14.63 33.74
C ALA A 378 -23.20 -14.45 35.09
N GLY A 379 -22.95 -15.33 36.07
CA GLY A 379 -23.60 -15.31 37.38
C GLY A 379 -22.77 -14.64 38.48
N GLU A 380 -21.65 -14.00 38.19
CA GLU A 380 -20.67 -13.51 39.16
C GLU A 380 -21.21 -12.45 40.14
N ASP A 381 -21.90 -11.44 39.61
CA ASP A 381 -22.37 -10.28 40.34
C ASP A 381 -23.88 -10.34 40.67
N LEU A 382 -24.65 -10.94 39.81
CA LEU A 382 -26.10 -11.08 39.91
C LEU A 382 -26.51 -12.47 39.43
N TRP A 383 -27.66 -12.95 39.90
CA TRP A 383 -28.19 -14.15 39.29
C TRP A 383 -28.35 -13.98 37.79
N GLU A 384 -27.97 -14.98 37.08
CA GLU A 384 -27.92 -14.94 35.60
C GLU A 384 -29.28 -14.54 34.98
N GLU A 385 -30.40 -14.94 35.59
CA GLU A 385 -31.76 -14.62 35.15
C GLU A 385 -32.02 -13.11 35.09
N PHE A 386 -31.33 -12.32 35.91
CA PHE A 386 -31.50 -10.86 35.98
C PHE A 386 -30.51 -10.08 35.10
N ILE A 387 -29.58 -10.77 34.45
CA ILE A 387 -28.60 -10.11 33.59
C ILE A 387 -29.14 -9.90 32.20
N ASN A 388 -29.20 -8.64 31.76
CA ASN A 388 -29.60 -8.25 30.42
C ASN A 388 -28.48 -8.52 29.43
N ILE A 389 -28.83 -9.00 28.21
CA ILE A 389 -27.93 -9.13 27.09
C ILE A 389 -28.03 -7.88 26.24
N GLU A 390 -27.04 -7.00 26.29
CA GLU A 390 -26.93 -5.84 25.40
C GLU A 390 -26.32 -6.23 24.06
N LEU A 391 -27.03 -5.98 22.93
CA LEU A 391 -26.57 -6.35 21.59
C LEU A 391 -25.66 -5.30 20.93
N GLY A 392 -25.45 -4.16 21.57
CA GLY A 392 -24.60 -3.07 21.09
C GLY A 392 -23.24 -3.03 21.76
N SER A 393 -22.62 -1.87 21.74
CA SER A 393 -21.40 -1.59 22.52
C SER A 393 -21.77 -1.09 23.91
N TRP A 394 -21.02 -1.50 24.94
CA TRP A 394 -21.21 -1.04 26.34
C TRP A 394 -21.14 0.50 26.46
N SER A 395 -20.33 1.14 25.61
CA SER A 395 -20.17 2.60 25.57
C SER A 395 -21.25 3.33 24.74
N GLY A 396 -22.07 2.61 23.97
CA GLY A 396 -22.99 3.18 23.00
C GLY A 396 -22.29 3.84 21.79
N SER A 397 -20.99 3.69 21.63
CA SER A 397 -20.19 4.25 20.56
C SER A 397 -19.33 3.18 19.87
N ASP A 398 -19.02 3.40 18.58
CA ASP A 398 -17.98 2.63 17.92
C ASP A 398 -16.58 3.00 18.47
N LEU A 399 -15.61 2.13 18.27
CA LEU A 399 -14.25 2.29 18.80
C LEU A 399 -13.58 3.60 18.33
N ARG A 400 -13.85 4.04 17.10
CA ARG A 400 -13.29 5.28 16.57
C ARG A 400 -13.80 6.51 17.33
N LYS A 401 -15.10 6.56 17.61
CA LYS A 401 -15.68 7.64 18.43
C LYS A 401 -15.22 7.56 19.87
N LEU A 402 -15.10 6.34 20.39
CA LEU A 402 -14.59 6.11 21.73
C LEU A 402 -13.15 6.63 21.86
N SER A 403 -12.29 6.35 20.88
CA SER A 403 -10.91 6.85 20.86
C SER A 403 -10.83 8.38 20.79
N ASP A 404 -11.72 9.02 20.04
CA ASP A 404 -11.79 10.47 19.98
C ASP A 404 -12.24 11.07 21.33
N GLN A 405 -13.23 10.47 21.96
CA GLN A 405 -13.71 10.86 23.31
C GLN A 405 -12.68 10.62 24.40
N ALA A 406 -11.86 9.59 24.26
CA ALA A 406 -10.74 9.28 25.16
C ALA A 406 -9.47 10.13 24.89
N GLY A 407 -9.47 10.98 23.87
CA GLY A 407 -8.29 11.76 23.47
C GLY A 407 -7.18 10.93 22.81
N LEU A 408 -7.47 9.69 22.41
CA LEU A 408 -6.54 8.73 21.81
C LEU A 408 -6.74 8.53 20.29
N LYS A 409 -7.36 9.52 19.64
CA LYS A 409 -7.63 9.44 18.19
C LYS A 409 -6.36 9.29 17.35
N SER A 410 -5.24 9.91 17.77
CA SER A 410 -3.96 9.77 17.07
C SER A 410 -3.40 8.36 17.16
N SER A 411 -3.45 7.73 18.34
CA SER A 411 -3.03 6.34 18.54
C SER A 411 -3.91 5.37 17.78
N TYR A 412 -5.23 5.61 17.76
CA TYR A 412 -6.15 4.85 16.92
C TYR A 412 -5.79 4.93 15.43
N ASP A 413 -5.54 6.13 14.89
CA ASP A 413 -5.20 6.33 13.47
C ASP A 413 -3.82 5.73 13.13
N GLN A 414 -2.90 5.67 14.10
CA GLN A 414 -1.55 5.15 13.92
C GLN A 414 -1.53 3.60 13.94
N PHE A 415 -2.19 2.97 14.89
CA PHE A 415 -2.03 1.53 15.14
C PHE A 415 -3.23 0.70 14.70
N TYR A 416 -4.47 1.21 14.83
CA TYR A 416 -5.67 0.39 14.62
C TYR A 416 -5.92 0.04 13.17
N SER A 417 -5.84 1.03 12.26
CA SER A 417 -6.28 0.84 10.87
C SER A 417 -5.54 -0.27 10.15
N TRP A 418 -4.21 -0.30 10.28
CA TRP A 418 -3.41 -1.33 9.61
C TRP A 418 -3.44 -2.67 10.34
N SER A 419 -3.34 -2.71 11.66
CA SER A 419 -3.44 -3.96 12.43
C SER A 419 -4.80 -4.64 12.27
N SER A 420 -5.88 -3.86 12.08
CA SER A 420 -7.21 -4.39 11.77
C SER A 420 -7.25 -5.20 10.46
N THR A 421 -6.40 -4.88 9.49
CA THR A 421 -6.35 -5.61 8.21
C THR A 421 -5.93 -7.07 8.39
N TYR A 422 -5.09 -7.35 9.39
CA TYR A 422 -4.66 -8.73 9.71
C TYR A 422 -5.78 -9.55 10.37
N SER A 423 -6.62 -8.91 11.21
CA SER A 423 -7.78 -9.59 11.82
C SER A 423 -8.81 -10.04 10.80
N HIS A 424 -8.93 -9.32 9.70
CA HIS A 424 -9.94 -9.56 8.67
C HIS A 424 -9.39 -10.25 7.43
N GLY A 425 -8.11 -10.62 7.40
CA GLY A 425 -7.46 -11.25 6.25
C GLY A 425 -7.63 -10.46 4.95
N THR A 426 -7.54 -9.12 5.03
CA THR A 426 -7.66 -8.30 3.82
C THR A 426 -6.48 -8.49 2.90
N TRP A 427 -6.66 -8.18 1.61
CA TRP A 427 -5.61 -8.36 0.60
C TRP A 427 -4.27 -7.73 1.00
N GLY A 428 -4.26 -6.57 1.65
CA GLY A 428 -3.03 -5.92 2.09
C GLY A 428 -2.20 -6.79 3.04
N ALA A 429 -2.84 -7.34 4.07
CA ALA A 429 -2.19 -8.22 5.04
C ALA A 429 -1.76 -9.56 4.39
N ILE A 430 -2.64 -10.20 3.62
CA ILE A 430 -2.31 -11.43 2.90
C ILE A 430 -1.12 -11.20 1.97
N ARG A 431 -1.12 -10.09 1.22
CA ARG A 431 -0.06 -9.75 0.29
C ARG A 431 1.30 -9.56 0.99
N GLU A 432 1.29 -8.92 2.14
CA GLU A 432 2.51 -8.64 2.91
C GLU A 432 3.10 -9.89 3.53
N VAL A 433 2.26 -10.77 4.06
CA VAL A 433 2.68 -11.97 4.79
C VAL A 433 3.04 -13.12 3.87
N CYS A 434 2.23 -13.37 2.84
CA CYS A 434 2.24 -14.63 2.10
C CYS A 434 2.93 -14.56 0.75
N PHE A 435 3.24 -13.36 0.23
CA PHE A 435 3.71 -13.21 -1.14
C PHE A 435 4.89 -12.27 -1.28
N HIS A 436 5.91 -12.72 -2.03
CA HIS A 436 6.96 -11.85 -2.56
C HIS A 436 6.67 -11.49 -4.02
N THR A 437 7.12 -10.32 -4.45
CA THR A 437 7.04 -9.91 -5.86
C THR A 437 8.26 -10.45 -6.59
N CYS A 438 8.04 -11.02 -7.78
CA CYS A 438 9.13 -11.42 -8.67
C CYS A 438 9.97 -10.21 -9.07
N GLY A 439 11.30 -10.34 -9.01
CA GLY A 439 12.26 -9.30 -9.41
C GLY A 439 12.40 -9.14 -10.92
N ASN A 440 11.86 -10.08 -11.71
CA ASN A 440 11.87 -9.96 -13.17
C ASN A 440 10.85 -8.92 -13.62
N PRO A 441 11.27 -7.80 -14.23
CA PRO A 441 10.34 -6.76 -14.69
C PRO A 441 9.39 -7.25 -15.79
N LEU A 442 9.78 -8.27 -16.56
CA LEU A 442 8.94 -8.90 -17.58
C LEU A 442 7.78 -9.72 -16.98
N HIS A 443 7.88 -10.10 -15.70
CA HIS A 443 6.81 -10.74 -14.96
C HIS A 443 5.89 -9.75 -14.24
N ARG A 444 6.20 -8.48 -14.30
CA ARG A 444 5.40 -7.35 -13.85
C ARG A 444 4.83 -7.47 -12.42
N LEU A 445 3.60 -7.97 -12.30
CA LEU A 445 2.89 -8.12 -11.03
C LEU A 445 2.92 -9.56 -10.50
N HIS A 446 3.72 -10.43 -11.09
CA HIS A 446 3.84 -11.81 -10.62
C HIS A 446 4.32 -11.84 -9.17
N ARG A 447 3.69 -12.68 -8.41
CA ARG A 447 4.00 -12.96 -7.02
C ARG A 447 4.10 -14.45 -6.80
N TYR A 448 5.02 -14.85 -5.97
CA TYR A 448 5.18 -16.23 -5.57
C TYR A 448 4.96 -16.39 -4.05
N PRO A 449 4.38 -17.53 -3.60
CA PRO A 449 4.17 -17.78 -2.18
C PRO A 449 5.51 -17.81 -1.45
N LYS A 450 5.61 -17.03 -0.40
CA LYS A 450 6.76 -17.03 0.50
C LYS A 450 6.37 -16.34 1.79
N GLU A 451 6.67 -16.95 2.92
CA GLU A 451 6.50 -16.32 4.22
C GLU A 451 7.46 -15.13 4.37
N SER A 452 6.91 -14.03 4.84
CA SER A 452 7.64 -12.80 5.10
C SER A 452 7.75 -12.55 6.60
N THR A 453 8.93 -12.18 7.06
CA THR A 453 9.10 -11.59 8.37
C THR A 453 8.60 -10.15 8.31
N LEU A 454 7.67 -9.80 9.19
CA LEU A 454 7.10 -8.47 9.26
C LEU A 454 7.98 -7.57 10.16
N PRO A 455 7.87 -6.23 10.07
CA PRO A 455 8.53 -5.33 11.01
C PRO A 455 8.19 -5.68 12.47
N ASP A 456 9.11 -5.48 13.39
CA ASP A 456 8.91 -5.77 14.82
C ASP A 456 7.84 -4.84 15.42
N THR A 457 7.00 -5.37 16.29
CA THR A 457 5.95 -4.61 17.01
C THR A 457 6.21 -4.47 18.49
N LEU A 458 7.33 -5.01 19.01
CA LEU A 458 7.57 -5.13 20.43
C LEU A 458 7.66 -3.75 21.11
N GLN A 459 8.38 -2.82 20.49
CA GLN A 459 8.52 -1.45 21.02
C GLN A 459 7.16 -0.74 21.10
N ASP A 460 6.34 -0.85 20.06
CA ASP A 460 4.99 -0.26 20.05
C ASP A 460 4.09 -0.89 21.11
N ALA A 461 4.18 -2.21 21.32
CA ALA A 461 3.42 -2.92 22.34
C ALA A 461 3.85 -2.50 23.76
N CYS A 462 5.17 -2.41 24.03
CA CYS A 462 5.71 -1.90 25.30
C CYS A 462 5.26 -0.47 25.58
N MET A 463 5.29 0.40 24.57
CA MET A 463 4.82 1.78 24.70
C MET A 463 3.32 1.84 25.08
N LEU A 464 2.47 1.07 24.41
CA LEU A 464 1.03 1.05 24.70
C LEU A 464 0.75 0.46 26.09
N VAL A 465 1.51 -0.55 26.55
CA VAL A 465 1.39 -1.07 27.91
C VAL A 465 1.80 0.00 28.93
N ASN A 466 2.90 0.73 28.71
CA ASN A 466 3.29 1.83 29.58
C ASN A 466 2.23 2.94 29.63
N GLU A 467 1.55 3.24 28.54
CA GLU A 467 0.43 4.19 28.53
C GLU A 467 -0.75 3.70 29.39
N ILE A 468 -1.07 2.40 29.38
CA ILE A 468 -2.06 1.78 30.27
C ILE A 468 -1.62 1.92 31.73
N LEU A 469 -0.35 1.70 32.05
CA LEU A 469 0.20 1.87 33.38
C LEU A 469 0.22 3.34 33.84
N ASN A 470 0.41 4.27 32.91
CA ASN A 470 0.27 5.70 33.18
C ASN A 470 -1.17 6.04 33.58
N ASP A 471 -2.14 5.50 32.88
CA ASP A 471 -3.55 5.65 33.21
C ASP A 471 -3.92 5.04 34.56
N LEU A 472 -3.38 3.86 34.85
CA LEU A 472 -3.53 3.23 36.18
C LEU A 472 -2.97 4.16 37.27
N SER A 473 -1.80 4.79 37.03
CA SER A 473 -1.18 5.71 37.99
C SER A 473 -1.99 7.00 38.20
N VAL A 474 -2.84 7.39 37.27
CA VAL A 474 -3.80 8.50 37.50
C VAL A 474 -4.81 8.15 38.57
N VAL A 475 -5.25 6.88 38.62
CA VAL A 475 -6.20 6.39 39.61
C VAL A 475 -5.50 6.01 40.93
N TYR A 476 -4.32 5.40 40.84
CA TYR A 476 -3.49 4.92 41.93
C TYR A 476 -2.09 5.54 41.90
N PRO A 477 -1.91 6.79 42.35
CA PRO A 477 -0.68 7.58 42.17
C PRO A 477 0.56 7.00 42.83
N THR A 478 0.40 6.04 43.75
CA THR A 478 1.52 5.35 44.39
C THR A 478 2.12 4.23 43.57
N PHE A 479 1.54 3.89 42.43
CA PHE A 479 2.08 2.94 41.46
C PHE A 479 2.93 3.67 40.42
N SER A 480 4.23 3.39 40.38
CA SER A 480 5.17 4.02 39.45
C SER A 480 5.95 3.08 38.53
N PRO A 481 5.93 1.73 38.71
CA PRO A 481 6.70 0.84 37.85
C PRO A 481 6.31 0.92 36.37
N ARG A 482 7.30 0.80 35.48
CA ARG A 482 7.15 0.80 34.01
C ARG A 482 8.05 -0.26 33.41
N LEU A 483 7.72 -0.71 32.18
CA LEU A 483 8.68 -1.43 31.36
C LEU A 483 9.82 -0.46 31.01
N LEU A 484 11.04 -0.95 31.00
CA LEU A 484 12.21 -0.18 30.61
C LEU A 484 12.06 0.09 29.08
N GLY A 485 11.55 1.26 28.75
CA GLY A 485 11.72 1.89 27.46
C GLY A 485 12.81 2.93 27.64
N GLU A 486 13.55 3.21 26.57
CA GLU A 486 14.61 4.21 26.57
C GLU A 486 14.24 5.41 27.44
N ASP A 487 15.13 5.64 28.42
CA ASP A 487 15.35 6.82 29.18
C ASP A 487 14.48 8.02 29.08
N SER A 488 14.12 8.38 30.19
CA SER A 488 14.77 9.33 31.11
C SER A 488 15.97 10.10 30.55
#